data_4a46d3660cd6c2c5a7be347d4d8b78a4
#
_entry.id   4a46d3660cd6c2c5a7be347d4d8b78a4
#
_cell.length_a   1.000
_cell.length_b   1.000
_cell.length_c   1.000
_cell.angle_alpha   90.00
_cell.angle_beta   90.00
_cell.angle_gamma   90.00
#
_symmetry.space_group_name_H-M   'P 1'
#
loop_
_entity.id
_entity.type
_entity.pdbx_description
1 polymer ?
#
loop_
_entity_poly.entity_id
_entity_poly.type
_entity_poly.pdbx_seq_one_letter_code
_entity_poly.pdbx_strand_id
1 'polypeptide(L)' 'MKETKWQAYILLTSNRLTRVEFFSPSNLREDAEATVKALYGVTDVRQLRRLWS' A
#
# COMPACT_ATOMS: atom_id res chain seq x y z
N MET A 1 -5.23 18.54 -5.99
CA MET A 1 -5.46 17.13 -6.32
C MET A 1 -5.75 16.35 -5.06
N LYS A 2 -6.66 15.40 -5.18
CA LYS A 2 -7.01 14.57 -4.03
C LYS A 2 -6.16 13.33 -4.03
N GLU A 3 -5.63 13.01 -2.87
CA GLU A 3 -4.96 11.75 -2.66
C GLU A 3 -5.93 10.76 -2.02
N THR A 4 -5.69 9.49 -2.24
CA THR A 4 -6.46 8.42 -1.64
C THR A 4 -5.60 7.74 -0.59
N LYS A 5 -6.15 7.56 0.58
CA LYS A 5 -5.44 6.86 1.64
C LYS A 5 -5.78 5.39 1.61
N TRP A 6 -4.74 4.56 1.69
CA TRP A 6 -4.84 3.12 1.61
C TRP A 6 -4.19 2.48 2.82
N GLN A 7 -4.62 1.27 3.09
CA GLN A 7 -4.02 0.42 4.11
C GLN A 7 -3.66 -0.91 3.46
N ALA A 8 -2.52 -1.45 3.85
CA ALA A 8 -2.11 -2.75 3.34
C ALA A 8 -1.27 -3.47 4.39
N TYR A 9 -1.14 -4.78 4.21
CA TYR A 9 -0.16 -5.57 4.94
C TYR A 9 0.96 -5.94 3.99
N ILE A 10 2.18 -5.66 4.41
CA ILE A 10 3.37 -5.95 3.62
C ILE A 10 4.20 -7.00 4.33
N LEU A 11 4.87 -7.84 3.54
CA LEU A 11 5.74 -8.87 4.08
C LEU A 11 7.17 -8.36 4.05
N LEU A 12 7.74 -8.17 5.23
CA LEU A 12 9.10 -7.68 5.38
C LEU A 12 10.11 -8.81 5.22
N THR A 13 11.40 -8.44 5.12
CA THR A 13 12.47 -9.43 4.96
C THR A 13 12.57 -10.41 6.11
N SER A 14 12.06 -10.02 7.28
CA SER A 14 12.01 -10.88 8.46
C SER A 14 10.86 -11.87 8.42
N ASN A 15 10.14 -11.95 7.30
CA ASN A 15 8.98 -12.82 7.11
C ASN A 15 7.82 -12.44 8.04
N ARG A 16 7.72 -11.15 8.36
CA ARG A 16 6.69 -10.62 9.25
C ARG A 16 5.74 -9.73 8.46
N LEU A 17 4.44 -9.94 8.65
CA LEU A 17 3.44 -9.07 8.06
C LEU A 17 3.28 -7.82 8.94
N THR A 18 3.31 -6.67 8.31
CA THR A 18 3.21 -5.38 8.98
C THR A 18 2.12 -4.55 8.32
N ARG A 19 1.24 -3.99 9.13
CA ARG A 19 0.21 -3.09 8.62
C ARG A 19 0.82 -1.72 8.36
N VAL A 20 0.56 -1.17 7.18
CA VAL A 20 1.03 0.17 6.82
C VAL A 20 -0.12 0.95 6.23
N GLU A 21 -0.04 2.28 6.37
CA GLU A 21 -0.96 3.21 5.74
C GLU A 21 -0.15 4.16 4.87
N PHE A 22 -0.68 4.48 3.71
CA PHE A 22 0.05 5.31 2.76
C PHE A 22 -0.94 6.06 1.88
N PHE A 23 -0.44 7.09 1.21
CA PHE A 23 -1.23 7.86 0.26
C PHE A 23 -0.82 7.50 -1.16
N SER A 24 -1.82 7.39 -2.03
CA SER A 24 -1.60 7.19 -3.45
C SER A 24 -2.21 8.35 -4.20
N PRO A 25 -1.59 8.83 -5.29
CA PRO A 25 -2.15 9.93 -6.07
C PRO A 25 -3.36 9.51 -6.89
N SER A 26 -3.68 8.23 -6.93
CA SER A 26 -4.78 7.68 -7.71
C SER A 26 -5.65 6.81 -6.82
N ASN A 27 -6.93 6.67 -7.18
CA ASN A 27 -7.83 5.77 -6.46
C ASN A 27 -7.86 4.38 -7.09
N LEU A 28 -7.00 4.11 -8.05
CA LEU A 28 -6.92 2.80 -8.68
C LEU A 28 -6.10 1.85 -7.82
N ARG A 29 -6.61 0.64 -7.65
CA ARG A 29 -5.96 -0.36 -6.81
C ARG A 29 -4.57 -0.71 -7.29
N GLU A 30 -4.40 -0.85 -8.60
CA GLU A 30 -3.10 -1.21 -9.15
C GLU A 30 -2.06 -0.11 -8.94
N ASP A 31 -2.49 1.15 -8.97
CA ASP A 31 -1.59 2.27 -8.69
C ASP A 31 -1.20 2.28 -7.21
N ALA A 32 -2.15 2.01 -6.33
CA ALA A 32 -1.87 1.95 -4.90
C ALA A 32 -0.89 0.81 -4.59
N GLU A 33 -1.07 -0.32 -5.23
CA GLU A 33 -0.16 -1.46 -5.04
C GLU A 33 1.26 -1.10 -5.48
N ALA A 34 1.40 -0.47 -6.64
CA ALA A 34 2.71 -0.04 -7.12
C ALA A 34 3.33 0.98 -6.16
N THR A 35 2.52 1.89 -5.63
CA THR A 35 2.99 2.92 -4.71
C THR A 35 3.56 2.32 -3.43
N VAL A 36 2.82 1.41 -2.80
CA VAL A 36 3.28 0.82 -1.54
C VAL A 36 4.52 -0.05 -1.75
N LYS A 37 4.59 -0.74 -2.87
CA LYS A 37 5.78 -1.53 -3.19
C LYS A 37 7.02 -0.66 -3.33
N ALA A 38 6.86 0.49 -3.96
CA ALA A 38 7.98 1.43 -4.14
C ALA A 38 8.36 2.08 -2.82
N LEU A 39 7.38 2.44 -2.00
CA LEU A 39 7.64 3.13 -0.74
C LEU A 39 8.42 2.26 0.24
N TYR A 40 8.10 1.00 0.32
CA TYR A 40 8.68 0.10 1.31
C TYR A 40 9.66 -0.91 0.72
N GLY A 41 9.83 -0.91 -0.59
CA GLY A 41 10.76 -1.81 -1.26
C GLY A 41 10.39 -3.27 -1.10
N VAL A 42 9.09 -3.58 -1.07
CA VAL A 42 8.60 -4.94 -0.90
C VAL A 42 7.94 -5.42 -2.18
N THR A 43 7.84 -6.72 -2.33
CA THR A 43 7.19 -7.33 -3.49
C THR A 43 5.89 -8.03 -3.12
N ASP A 44 5.63 -8.25 -1.83
CA ASP A 44 4.45 -8.98 -1.36
C ASP A 44 3.57 -8.02 -0.59
N VAL A 45 2.40 -7.70 -1.14
CA VAL A 45 1.42 -6.79 -0.55
C VAL A 45 0.10 -7.54 -0.44
N ARG A 46 -0.48 -7.56 0.76
CA ARG A 46 -1.70 -8.29 1.03
C ARG A 46 -2.76 -7.39 1.65
N GLN A 47 -4.01 -7.74 1.44
CA GLN A 47 -5.16 -7.07 2.05
C GLN A 47 -5.15 -5.57 1.79
N LEU A 48 -4.84 -5.18 0.56
CA LEU A 48 -4.85 -3.78 0.16
C LEU A 48 -6.29 -3.29 0.16
N ARG A 49 -6.55 -2.19 0.90
CA ARG A 49 -7.89 -1.63 0.94
C ARG A 49 -7.82 -0.11 1.01
N ARG A 50 -8.79 0.51 0.37
CA ARG A 50 -8.92 1.96 0.42
C ARG A 50 -9.62 2.37 1.71
N LEU A 51 -9.04 3.34 2.41
CA LEU A 51 -9.60 3.87 3.64
C LEU A 51 -10.51 5.07 3.34
N TRP A 52 -10.00 6.01 2.55
CA TRP A 52 -10.79 7.16 2.12
C TRP A 52 -10.08 7.87 0.96
N SER A 53 -10.82 8.74 0.30
CA SER A 53 -10.26 9.54 -0.79
C SER A 53 -10.80 10.98 -0.78
#